data_fd1479fd1b5b73a5975452df42b32b1a
#
_entry.id   fd1479fd1b5b73a5975452df42b32b1a
#
_cell.length_a   1.000
_cell.length_b   1.000
_cell.length_c   1.000
_cell.angle_alpha   90.00
_cell.angle_beta   90.00
_cell.angle_gamma   90.00
#
_symmetry.space_group_name_H-M   'P 1'
#
loop_
_entity.id
_entity.type
_entity.pdbx_description
1 polymer ?
#
loop_
_entity_poly.entity_id
_entity_poly.type
_entity_poly.pdbx_seq_one_letter_code
_entity_poly.pdbx_strand_id
1 'polypeptide(L)'
;RRQPQMCIRDSTKASYERKNDILILEIGSNGGWENYRQLISQYDAMIQNSGCDYYIIVGDTDDPGTSIADTTQGIRNEDGTYIGVGDTAWEATLREAYGDHFINMRTYLIENGLTDVGLRPTVGDYKGFRRGRISKQLRYDWTHFNSYGYYSKGIAIYAKGVELGYWE
;
A
#
# COMPACT_ATOMS: atom_id res chain seq x y z
N ARG A 1 7.22 40.42 10.19
CA ARG A 1 6.47 39.40 10.91
C ARG A 1 7.25 38.10 10.87
N ARG A 2 7.83 37.72 12.00
CA ARG A 2 8.43 36.38 12.13
C ARG A 2 7.28 35.37 12.01
N GLN A 3 7.37 34.47 11.03
CA GLN A 3 6.53 33.27 11.03
C GLN A 3 6.76 32.53 12.35
N PRO A 4 5.70 32.07 13.03
CA PRO A 4 5.90 31.23 14.19
C PRO A 4 6.62 29.98 13.70
N GLN A 5 7.82 29.74 14.22
CA GLN A 5 8.41 28.39 14.18
C GLN A 5 7.39 27.50 14.90
N MET A 6 6.65 26.72 14.11
CA MET A 6 5.87 25.63 14.66
C MET A 6 6.87 24.72 15.37
N CYS A 7 6.87 24.77 16.69
CA CYS A 7 7.66 23.86 17.50
C CYS A 7 7.19 22.44 17.21
N ILE A 8 7.96 21.69 16.45
CA ILE A 8 7.89 20.25 16.28
C ILE A 8 8.28 19.57 17.62
N ARG A 9 7.80 20.07 18.73
CA ARG A 9 8.11 19.58 20.08
C ARG A 9 6.89 19.27 20.93
N ASP A 10 5.78 18.96 20.29
CA ASP A 10 4.69 18.29 20.97
C ASP A 10 4.52 16.88 20.39
N SER A 11 5.60 16.08 20.51
CA SER A 11 5.40 14.64 20.59
C SER A 11 4.53 14.42 21.83
N THR A 12 3.28 14.05 21.64
CA THR A 12 2.39 13.77 22.75
C THR A 12 3.00 12.66 23.60
N LYS A 13 2.71 12.63 24.90
CA LYS A 13 3.14 11.52 25.78
C LYS A 13 2.85 10.17 25.15
N ALA A 14 1.72 10.04 24.42
CA ALA A 14 1.34 8.85 23.68
C ALA A 14 2.32 8.46 22.55
N SER A 15 2.88 9.42 21.80
CA SER A 15 3.86 9.09 20.76
C SER A 15 5.20 8.63 21.34
N TYR A 16 5.57 9.12 22.52
CA TYR A 16 6.78 8.64 23.21
C TYR A 16 6.61 7.23 23.78
N GLU A 17 5.39 6.91 24.23
CA GLU A 17 5.05 5.57 24.74
C GLU A 17 4.97 4.52 23.63
N ARG A 18 4.82 4.95 22.35
CA ARG A 18 4.69 4.07 21.18
C ARG A 18 5.97 3.93 20.34
N LYS A 19 7.09 4.37 20.87
CA LYS A 19 8.36 4.36 20.14
C LYS A 19 8.73 2.97 19.58
N ASN A 20 8.41 1.92 20.31
CA ASN A 20 8.68 0.53 19.92
C ASN A 20 7.51 -0.15 19.19
N ASP A 21 6.42 0.56 18.94
CA ASP A 21 5.31 0.04 18.15
C ASP A 21 5.67 0.10 16.66
N ILE A 22 4.99 -0.71 15.86
CA ILE A 22 5.13 -0.71 14.41
C ILE A 22 3.93 0.04 13.80
N LEU A 23 4.21 1.11 13.09
CA LEU A 23 3.21 1.86 12.35
C LEU A 23 2.95 1.19 10.99
N ILE A 24 1.73 0.77 10.73
CA ILE A 24 1.31 0.25 9.43
C ILE A 24 0.38 1.26 8.78
N LEU A 25 0.78 1.82 7.62
CA LEU A 25 -0.01 2.80 6.89
C LEU A 25 -0.52 2.23 5.57
N GLU A 26 -1.83 2.17 5.43
CA GLU A 26 -2.54 1.86 4.18
C GLU A 26 -3.57 2.97 3.94
N ILE A 27 -3.16 4.03 3.26
CA ILE A 27 -3.96 5.24 3.06
C ILE A 27 -3.78 5.79 1.64
N GLY A 28 -4.61 6.76 1.28
CA GLY A 28 -4.46 7.54 0.06
C GLY A 28 -5.49 7.21 -1.03
N SER A 29 -6.08 6.01 -1.05
CA SER A 29 -7.05 5.59 -2.08
C SER A 29 -8.33 6.43 -2.11
N ASN A 30 -8.71 7.04 -0.99
CA ASN A 30 -9.87 7.93 -0.91
C ASN A 30 -9.57 9.40 -1.26
N GLY A 31 -8.36 9.72 -1.75
CA GLY A 31 -7.95 11.08 -2.07
C GLY A 31 -7.43 11.85 -0.85
N GLY A 32 -7.59 13.18 -0.89
CA GLY A 32 -7.03 14.06 0.14
C GLY A 32 -5.63 14.57 -0.21
N TRP A 33 -5.19 14.35 -1.44
CA TRP A 33 -3.92 14.84 -2.00
C TRP A 33 -4.12 15.24 -3.48
N GLU A 34 -3.29 16.15 -3.95
CA GLU A 34 -3.36 16.70 -5.32
C GLU A 34 -2.29 16.12 -6.25
N ASN A 35 -1.20 15.64 -5.67
CA ASN A 35 -0.06 15.07 -6.39
C ASN A 35 0.78 14.17 -5.46
N TYR A 36 1.65 13.36 -6.04
CA TYR A 36 2.47 12.42 -5.27
C TYR A 36 3.40 13.09 -4.25
N ARG A 37 3.88 14.30 -4.53
CA ARG A 37 4.70 15.05 -3.55
C ARG A 37 3.92 15.36 -2.29
N GLN A 38 2.67 15.78 -2.44
CA GLN A 38 1.79 16.04 -1.30
C GLN A 38 1.45 14.75 -0.55
N LEU A 39 1.16 13.67 -1.27
CA LEU A 39 0.92 12.36 -0.67
C LEU A 39 2.11 11.90 0.18
N ILE A 40 3.33 11.93 -0.37
CA ILE A 40 4.55 11.57 0.37
C ILE A 40 4.72 12.46 1.60
N SER A 41 4.51 13.79 1.48
CA SER A 41 4.58 14.70 2.63
C SER A 41 3.57 14.35 3.73
N GLN A 42 2.38 13.84 3.37
CA GLN A 42 1.39 13.38 4.36
C GLN A 42 1.84 12.08 5.05
N TYR A 43 2.39 11.13 4.30
CA TYR A 43 2.97 9.91 4.88
C TYR A 43 4.10 10.25 5.85
N ASP A 44 5.04 11.10 5.43
CA ASP A 44 6.18 11.53 6.25
C ASP A 44 5.71 12.20 7.55
N ALA A 45 4.69 13.07 7.44
CA ALA A 45 4.10 13.70 8.62
C ALA A 45 3.45 12.68 9.58
N MET A 46 2.77 11.65 9.06
CA MET A 46 2.19 10.60 9.89
C MET A 46 3.26 9.75 10.57
N ILE A 47 4.32 9.37 9.86
CA ILE A 47 5.46 8.64 10.43
C ILE A 47 6.11 9.46 11.55
N GLN A 48 6.44 10.72 11.28
CA GLN A 48 7.05 11.60 12.27
C GLN A 48 6.17 11.84 13.50
N ASN A 49 4.86 12.06 13.29
CA ASN A 49 3.93 12.34 14.38
C ASN A 49 3.54 11.09 15.18
N SER A 50 3.70 9.90 14.62
CA SER A 50 3.42 8.65 15.34
C SER A 50 4.36 8.43 16.51
N GLY A 51 5.61 8.88 16.36
CA GLY A 51 6.69 8.59 17.29
C GLY A 51 7.22 7.17 17.22
N CYS A 52 6.74 6.34 16.29
CA CYS A 52 7.23 4.97 16.08
C CYS A 52 8.58 4.99 15.36
N ASP A 53 9.51 4.17 15.80
CA ASP A 53 10.80 3.97 15.10
C ASP A 53 10.64 3.00 13.91
N TYR A 54 9.57 2.21 13.89
CA TYR A 54 9.31 1.16 12.91
C TYR A 54 8.04 1.47 12.12
N TYR A 55 8.08 1.27 10.80
CA TYR A 55 6.89 1.46 9.98
C TYR A 55 6.88 0.56 8.75
N ILE A 56 5.68 0.29 8.23
CA ILE A 56 5.43 -0.40 6.97
C ILE A 56 4.41 0.41 6.18
N ILE A 57 4.73 0.68 4.92
CA ILE A 57 3.83 1.33 3.97
C ILE A 57 3.18 0.27 3.09
N VAL A 58 1.88 0.20 3.12
CA VAL A 58 1.08 -0.74 2.33
C VAL A 58 0.50 -0.01 1.12
N GLY A 59 0.82 -0.49 -0.06
CA GLY A 59 0.32 0.07 -1.32
C GLY A 59 -1.17 -0.14 -1.51
N ASP A 60 -1.74 0.66 -2.41
CA ASP A 60 -3.13 0.56 -2.83
C ASP A 60 -3.46 -0.80 -3.44
N THR A 61 -4.71 -1.21 -3.29
CA THR A 61 -5.21 -2.49 -3.79
C THR A 61 -6.35 -2.35 -4.79
N ASP A 62 -6.71 -1.13 -5.17
CA ASP A 62 -7.68 -0.90 -6.22
C ASP A 62 -7.17 -1.41 -7.57
N ASP A 63 -8.09 -1.74 -8.45
CA ASP A 63 -7.73 -2.09 -9.82
C ASP A 63 -7.10 -0.87 -10.53
N PRO A 64 -6.01 -1.04 -11.29
CA PRO A 64 -5.37 0.06 -12.00
C PRO A 64 -6.36 0.82 -12.89
N GLY A 65 -6.35 2.14 -12.82
CA GLY A 65 -7.26 3.03 -13.54
C GLY A 65 -8.65 3.20 -12.91
N THR A 66 -8.88 2.66 -11.72
CA THR A 66 -10.17 2.77 -11.01
C THR A 66 -10.07 3.45 -9.65
N SER A 67 -8.87 3.76 -9.18
CA SER A 67 -8.67 4.46 -7.91
C SER A 67 -9.38 5.83 -7.91
N ILE A 68 -10.10 6.13 -6.84
CA ILE A 68 -10.74 7.43 -6.64
C ILE A 68 -9.69 8.55 -6.50
N ALA A 69 -8.55 8.22 -5.91
CA ALA A 69 -7.49 9.17 -5.62
C ALA A 69 -6.63 9.50 -6.84
N ASP A 70 -6.37 8.51 -7.69
CA ASP A 70 -5.50 8.66 -8.86
C ASP A 70 -6.09 7.98 -10.09
N THR A 71 -6.84 8.75 -10.86
CA THR A 71 -7.44 8.32 -12.13
C THR A 71 -6.43 8.20 -13.27
N THR A 72 -5.18 8.64 -13.07
CA THR A 72 -4.10 8.51 -14.06
C THR A 72 -3.50 7.12 -14.08
N GLN A 73 -3.76 6.31 -13.07
CA GLN A 73 -3.35 4.90 -13.05
C GLN A 73 -4.00 4.16 -14.22
N GLY A 74 -3.24 3.86 -15.25
CA GLY A 74 -3.69 3.08 -16.39
C GLY A 74 -3.53 1.57 -16.16
N ILE A 75 -4.29 0.79 -16.91
CA ILE A 75 -4.10 -0.67 -17.00
C ILE A 75 -3.12 -1.07 -18.12
N ARG A 76 -2.60 -0.10 -18.84
CA ARG A 76 -1.64 -0.28 -19.94
C ARG A 76 -0.44 0.61 -19.76
N ASN A 77 0.71 0.08 -20.16
CA ASN A 77 1.95 0.83 -20.33
C ASN A 77 1.86 1.75 -21.57
N GLU A 78 2.81 2.65 -21.73
CA GLU A 78 2.91 3.55 -22.89
C GLU A 78 3.00 2.80 -24.22
N ASP A 79 3.62 1.62 -24.25
CA ASP A 79 3.71 0.74 -25.42
C ASP A 79 2.41 -0.02 -25.74
N GLY A 80 1.35 0.21 -24.95
CA GLY A 80 0.04 -0.44 -25.11
C GLY A 80 -0.08 -1.83 -24.50
N THR A 81 0.97 -2.38 -23.89
CA THR A 81 0.91 -3.64 -23.15
C THR A 81 0.13 -3.49 -21.84
N TYR A 82 -0.39 -4.59 -21.30
CA TYR A 82 -1.04 -4.55 -19.97
C TYR A 82 0.02 -4.45 -18.89
N ILE A 83 -0.33 -3.69 -17.82
CA ILE A 83 0.55 -3.48 -16.67
C ILE A 83 0.90 -4.78 -15.92
N GLY A 84 0.00 -5.77 -15.89
CA GLY A 84 0.23 -7.03 -15.19
C GLY A 84 0.63 -6.81 -13.74
N VAL A 85 1.79 -7.35 -13.37
CA VAL A 85 2.43 -7.16 -12.05
C VAL A 85 3.39 -5.96 -12.03
N GLY A 86 3.47 -5.18 -13.11
CA GLY A 86 4.24 -3.94 -13.12
C GLY A 86 3.64 -2.90 -12.17
N ASP A 87 4.48 -2.00 -11.66
CA ASP A 87 4.03 -0.92 -10.79
C ASP A 87 3.18 0.09 -11.55
N THR A 88 2.12 0.59 -10.93
CA THR A 88 1.47 1.84 -11.34
C THR A 88 2.38 3.02 -11.00
N ALA A 89 2.09 4.22 -11.53
CA ALA A 89 2.84 5.43 -11.18
C ALA A 89 2.82 5.71 -9.67
N TRP A 90 1.69 5.45 -9.03
CA TRP A 90 1.57 5.59 -7.58
C TRP A 90 2.47 4.59 -6.83
N GLU A 91 2.38 3.31 -7.18
CA GLU A 91 3.19 2.26 -6.55
C GLU A 91 4.69 2.50 -6.74
N ALA A 92 5.11 2.92 -7.94
CA ALA A 92 6.50 3.27 -8.22
C ALA A 92 6.97 4.44 -7.35
N THR A 93 6.12 5.47 -7.16
CA THR A 93 6.43 6.61 -6.31
C THR A 93 6.60 6.21 -4.84
N LEU A 94 5.72 5.34 -4.31
CA LEU A 94 5.84 4.84 -2.94
C LEU A 94 7.08 3.95 -2.78
N ARG A 95 7.38 3.11 -3.75
CA ARG A 95 8.59 2.28 -3.77
C ARG A 95 9.87 3.13 -3.76
N GLU A 96 9.91 4.19 -4.57
CA GLU A 96 11.04 5.12 -4.61
C GLU A 96 11.22 5.85 -3.27
N ALA A 97 10.11 6.28 -2.64
CA ALA A 97 10.16 7.04 -1.40
C ALA A 97 10.51 6.19 -0.17
N TYR A 98 10.00 4.96 -0.08
CA TYR A 98 10.06 4.15 1.14
C TYR A 98 10.87 2.86 1.02
N GLY A 99 11.34 2.51 -0.17
CA GLY A 99 12.25 1.37 -0.38
C GLY A 99 11.74 0.07 0.22
N ASP A 100 12.54 -0.53 1.07
CA ASP A 100 12.24 -1.82 1.71
C ASP A 100 11.04 -1.78 2.68
N HIS A 101 10.66 -0.58 3.15
CA HIS A 101 9.48 -0.42 4.00
C HIS A 101 8.15 -0.48 3.23
N PHE A 102 8.19 -0.48 1.90
CA PHE A 102 7.01 -0.50 1.04
C PHE A 102 6.63 -1.92 0.62
N ILE A 103 5.34 -2.25 0.74
CA ILE A 103 4.73 -3.45 0.16
C ILE A 103 3.87 -3.02 -1.02
N ASN A 104 4.18 -3.46 -2.25
CA ASN A 104 3.20 -3.40 -3.31
C ASN A 104 2.15 -4.49 -3.08
N MET A 105 1.11 -4.13 -2.33
CA MET A 105 0.08 -5.09 -1.91
C MET A 105 -0.71 -5.64 -3.09
N ARG A 106 -0.96 -4.84 -4.12
CA ARG A 106 -1.66 -5.28 -5.33
C ARG A 106 -0.89 -6.40 -6.03
N THR A 107 0.40 -6.21 -6.30
CA THR A 107 1.21 -7.22 -6.98
C THR A 107 1.41 -8.45 -6.11
N TYR A 108 1.60 -8.29 -4.81
CA TYR A 108 1.65 -9.40 -3.87
C TYR A 108 0.41 -10.29 -3.95
N LEU A 109 -0.80 -9.69 -3.91
CA LEU A 109 -2.06 -10.42 -3.96
C LEU A 109 -2.32 -11.07 -5.33
N ILE A 110 -1.79 -10.51 -6.42
CA ILE A 110 -1.84 -11.14 -7.75
C ILE A 110 -0.97 -12.41 -7.77
N GLU A 111 0.22 -12.35 -7.21
CA GLU A 111 1.22 -13.43 -7.26
C GLU A 111 0.96 -14.52 -6.22
N ASN A 112 0.61 -14.12 -5.00
CA ASN A 112 0.58 -15.02 -3.85
C ASN A 112 -0.84 -15.21 -3.27
N GLY A 113 -1.73 -14.25 -3.47
CA GLY A 113 -2.98 -14.15 -2.71
C GLY A 113 -3.88 -15.40 -2.76
N LEU A 114 -3.98 -16.08 -3.91
CA LEU A 114 -4.75 -17.32 -4.00
C LEU A 114 -4.01 -18.50 -3.35
N THR A 115 -2.69 -18.55 -3.50
CA THR A 115 -1.85 -19.60 -2.90
C THR A 115 -1.89 -19.55 -1.38
N ASP A 116 -1.81 -18.35 -0.79
CA ASP A 116 -1.85 -18.12 0.65
C ASP A 116 -3.11 -18.70 1.31
N VAL A 117 -4.21 -18.76 0.56
CA VAL A 117 -5.51 -19.23 1.04
C VAL A 117 -5.93 -20.57 0.45
N GLY A 118 -5.02 -21.28 -0.23
CA GLY A 118 -5.26 -22.61 -0.82
C GLY A 118 -6.23 -22.61 -2.00
N LEU A 119 -6.47 -21.48 -2.65
CA LEU A 119 -7.30 -21.37 -3.83
C LEU A 119 -6.50 -21.52 -5.12
N ARG A 120 -7.18 -21.93 -6.20
CA ARG A 120 -6.58 -22.04 -7.55
C ARG A 120 -7.10 -20.93 -8.47
N PRO A 121 -6.23 -20.34 -9.31
CA PRO A 121 -6.65 -19.35 -10.28
C PRO A 121 -7.66 -19.94 -11.28
N THR A 122 -8.70 -19.18 -11.59
CA THR A 122 -9.64 -19.44 -12.68
C THR A 122 -9.14 -18.81 -13.98
N VAL A 123 -9.78 -19.17 -15.11
CA VAL A 123 -9.51 -18.49 -16.39
C VAL A 123 -9.75 -16.98 -16.32
N GLY A 124 -10.75 -16.57 -15.50
CA GLY A 124 -11.03 -15.14 -15.25
C GLY A 124 -9.90 -14.44 -14.51
N ASP A 125 -9.30 -15.12 -13.52
CA ASP A 125 -8.17 -14.59 -12.75
C ASP A 125 -6.94 -14.36 -13.64
N TYR A 126 -6.58 -15.32 -14.49
CA TYR A 126 -5.47 -15.13 -15.44
C TYR A 126 -5.67 -13.94 -16.39
N LYS A 127 -6.92 -13.68 -16.82
CA LYS A 127 -7.24 -12.49 -17.63
C LYS A 127 -7.13 -11.21 -16.79
N GLY A 128 -7.51 -11.27 -15.51
CA GLY A 128 -7.36 -10.18 -14.55
C GLY A 128 -5.92 -9.85 -14.27
N PHE A 129 -5.11 -10.85 -13.94
CA PHE A 129 -3.68 -10.70 -13.61
C PHE A 129 -2.89 -9.99 -14.71
N ARG A 130 -3.13 -10.33 -15.98
CA ARG A 130 -2.51 -9.63 -17.11
C ARG A 130 -2.85 -8.13 -17.15
N ARG A 131 -3.96 -7.72 -16.57
CA ARG A 131 -4.40 -6.34 -16.49
C ARG A 131 -4.02 -5.67 -15.16
N GLY A 132 -3.27 -6.36 -14.31
CA GLY A 132 -2.88 -5.87 -13.00
C GLY A 132 -4.00 -5.94 -11.94
N ARG A 133 -5.01 -6.78 -12.16
CA ARG A 133 -6.17 -6.90 -11.26
C ARG A 133 -6.02 -8.09 -10.33
N ILE A 134 -6.36 -7.87 -9.07
CA ILE A 134 -6.43 -8.91 -8.05
C ILE A 134 -7.60 -9.86 -8.34
N SER A 135 -7.44 -11.13 -7.98
CA SER A 135 -8.50 -12.13 -8.12
C SER A 135 -9.79 -11.72 -7.44
N LYS A 136 -10.91 -11.91 -8.13
CA LYS A 136 -12.25 -11.70 -7.53
C LYS A 136 -12.55 -12.67 -6.41
N GLN A 137 -11.88 -13.83 -6.34
CA GLN A 137 -12.03 -14.79 -5.26
C GLN A 137 -11.57 -14.25 -3.90
N LEU A 138 -10.71 -13.19 -3.89
CA LEU A 138 -10.23 -12.51 -2.70
C LEU A 138 -11.08 -11.29 -2.30
N ARG A 139 -12.08 -10.94 -3.12
CA ARG A 139 -12.89 -9.73 -2.92
C ARG A 139 -14.32 -10.05 -2.48
N TYR A 140 -14.89 -9.17 -1.67
CA TYR A 140 -16.31 -9.15 -1.36
C TYR A 140 -17.09 -8.39 -2.44
N ASP A 141 -16.56 -7.25 -2.85
CA ASP A 141 -17.07 -6.41 -3.94
C ASP A 141 -15.90 -5.85 -4.76
N TRP A 142 -16.12 -4.79 -5.54
CA TRP A 142 -15.09 -4.22 -6.39
C TRP A 142 -13.97 -3.47 -5.63
N THR A 143 -14.21 -3.07 -4.36
CA THR A 143 -13.25 -2.36 -3.50
C THR A 143 -12.80 -3.21 -2.32
N HIS A 144 -13.75 -3.88 -1.63
CA HIS A 144 -13.48 -4.53 -0.37
C HIS A 144 -13.02 -5.98 -0.55
N PHE A 145 -12.13 -6.42 0.33
CA PHE A 145 -11.72 -7.81 0.42
C PHE A 145 -12.72 -8.64 1.24
N ASN A 146 -12.78 -9.93 0.94
CA ASN A 146 -13.37 -10.92 1.82
C ASN A 146 -12.32 -11.44 2.83
N SER A 147 -12.69 -12.42 3.66
CA SER A 147 -11.80 -13.00 4.67
C SER A 147 -10.50 -13.57 4.08
N TYR A 148 -10.55 -14.16 2.89
CA TYR A 148 -9.38 -14.69 2.19
C TYR A 148 -8.41 -13.56 1.79
N GLY A 149 -8.93 -12.48 1.22
CA GLY A 149 -8.12 -11.34 0.82
C GLY A 149 -7.45 -10.67 2.03
N TYR A 150 -8.19 -10.44 3.11
CA TYR A 150 -7.61 -9.89 4.34
C TYR A 150 -6.58 -10.83 4.98
N TYR A 151 -6.80 -12.13 4.94
CA TYR A 151 -5.84 -13.10 5.46
C TYR A 151 -4.51 -13.04 4.69
N SER A 152 -4.56 -13.04 3.36
CA SER A 152 -3.34 -12.92 2.53
C SER A 152 -2.64 -11.57 2.73
N LYS A 153 -3.38 -10.45 2.88
CA LYS A 153 -2.79 -9.16 3.26
C LYS A 153 -2.04 -9.24 4.59
N GLY A 154 -2.62 -9.94 5.57
CA GLY A 154 -1.97 -10.17 6.86
C GLY A 154 -0.65 -10.94 6.72
N ILE A 155 -0.61 -11.98 5.86
CA ILE A 155 0.61 -12.72 5.55
C ILE A 155 1.68 -11.79 4.95
N ALA A 156 1.31 -10.95 3.96
CA ALA A 156 2.23 -10.02 3.32
C ALA A 156 2.85 -9.03 4.34
N ILE A 157 2.02 -8.46 5.20
CA ILE A 157 2.47 -7.53 6.24
C ILE A 157 3.37 -8.23 7.24
N TYR A 158 3.00 -9.44 7.68
CA TYR A 158 3.82 -10.25 8.59
C TYR A 158 5.18 -10.56 7.97
N ALA A 159 5.20 -11.08 6.74
CA ALA A 159 6.45 -11.39 6.03
C ALA A 159 7.36 -10.17 5.89
N LYS A 160 6.80 -8.99 5.60
CA LYS A 160 7.55 -7.74 5.52
C LYS A 160 8.14 -7.35 6.86
N GLY A 161 7.41 -7.49 7.94
CA GLY A 161 7.93 -7.19 9.27
C GLY A 161 9.05 -8.15 9.71
N VAL A 162 8.97 -9.42 9.32
CA VAL A 162 10.08 -10.39 9.50
C VAL A 162 11.30 -9.97 8.67
N GLU A 163 11.09 -9.62 7.39
CA GLU A 163 12.16 -9.12 6.49
C GLU A 163 12.89 -7.91 7.08
N LEU A 164 12.14 -6.98 7.67
CA LEU A 164 12.67 -5.78 8.32
C LEU A 164 13.21 -6.02 9.74
N GLY A 165 13.11 -7.22 10.28
CA GLY A 165 13.55 -7.55 11.64
C GLY A 165 12.70 -6.90 12.73
N TYR A 166 11.44 -6.61 12.47
CA TYR A 166 10.54 -5.97 13.44
C TYR A 166 9.93 -6.97 14.43
N TRP A 167 9.80 -8.21 14.01
CA TRP A 167 9.40 -9.35 14.83
C TRP A 167 10.10 -10.63 14.36
N GLU A 168 10.13 -11.63 15.26
CA GLU A 168 10.72 -12.97 15.01
C GLU A 168 9.77 -13.89 14.22
#